data_3efded6731b2536843a412d05e1f98db
#
_entry.id   3efded6731b2536843a412d05e1f98db
#
_cell.length_a   1.000
_cell.length_b   1.000
_cell.length_c   1.000
_cell.angle_alpha   90.00
_cell.angle_beta   90.00
_cell.angle_gamma   90.00
#
_symmetry.space_group_name_H-M   'P 1'
#
loop_
_entity.id
_entity.type
_entity.pdbx_description
1 polymer ?
#
loop_
_entity_poly.entity_id
_entity_poly.type
_entity_poly.pdbx_seq_one_letter_code
_entity_poly.pdbx_strand_id
1 'polypeptide(L)'
;KPCKWFQWDINATWSKNRIKNFVENIPIYDGWNLLDVVSVSHKSTRIAFSPDFLLNNRFAFTYQGFEAALQSQFVGKQYMTNAEVEALTLDKYFVSNLNLAYTFKPRKVVKEVTLGVTVYNLFNEEYENNGWASSSYDKDVNHRIDSAGYAAQAGTNVMGHVSFRF
;
A
#
# COMPACT_ATOMS: atom_id res chain seq x y z
N LYS A 1 -25.16 8.04 -10.90
CA LYS A 1 -24.28 8.41 -12.05
C LYS A 1 -24.73 9.75 -12.59
N PRO A 2 -23.87 10.80 -12.57
CA PRO A 2 -24.25 12.13 -13.08
C PRO A 2 -24.50 12.13 -14.60
N CYS A 3 -23.86 11.20 -15.33
CA CYS A 3 -24.08 10.99 -16.77
C CYS A 3 -23.72 9.54 -17.16
N LYS A 4 -24.15 9.10 -18.37
CA LYS A 4 -23.95 7.72 -18.82
C LYS A 4 -22.49 7.40 -19.22
N TRP A 5 -21.71 8.41 -19.51
CA TRP A 5 -20.33 8.30 -20.02
C TRP A 5 -19.24 8.59 -18.96
N PHE A 6 -19.64 9.05 -17.76
CA PHE A 6 -18.71 9.37 -16.67
C PHE A 6 -19.17 8.74 -15.34
N GLN A 7 -18.22 8.19 -14.61
CA GLN A 7 -18.42 7.66 -13.25
C GLN A 7 -17.27 8.14 -12.37
N TRP A 8 -17.61 8.59 -11.19
CA TRP A 8 -16.66 8.93 -10.14
C TRP A 8 -16.98 8.10 -8.90
N ASP A 9 -16.00 7.34 -8.45
CA ASP A 9 -16.07 6.56 -7.23
C ASP A 9 -15.01 7.10 -6.26
N ILE A 10 -15.40 7.39 -5.04
CA ILE A 10 -14.52 7.85 -3.98
C ILE A 10 -14.82 7.11 -2.70
N ASN A 11 -13.78 6.67 -2.00
CA ASN A 11 -13.86 6.06 -0.69
C ASN A 11 -12.75 6.64 0.20
N ALA A 12 -13.13 7.14 1.37
CA ALA A 12 -12.20 7.64 2.37
C ALA A 12 -12.42 6.91 3.69
N THR A 13 -11.36 6.47 4.31
CA THR A 13 -11.38 5.83 5.63
C THR A 13 -10.51 6.63 6.58
N TRP A 14 -11.10 7.06 7.68
CA TRP A 14 -10.37 7.60 8.80
C TRP A 14 -10.53 6.66 9.99
N SER A 15 -9.43 6.16 10.50
CA SER A 15 -9.41 5.23 11.63
C SER A 15 -8.37 5.63 12.65
N LYS A 16 -8.58 5.22 13.90
CA LYS A 16 -7.64 5.41 14.99
C LYS A 16 -7.56 4.12 15.80
N ASN A 17 -6.84 3.17 15.26
CA ASN A 17 -6.69 1.85 15.85
C ASN A 17 -5.55 1.85 16.89
N ARG A 18 -5.86 1.39 18.11
CA ARG A 18 -4.88 1.38 19.20
C ARG A 18 -4.93 0.09 20.01
N ILE A 19 -3.76 -0.38 20.40
CA ILE A 19 -3.60 -1.44 21.39
C ILE A 19 -3.43 -0.79 22.75
N LYS A 20 -4.20 -1.27 23.73
CA LYS A 20 -4.05 -0.88 25.13
C LYS A 20 -3.21 -1.91 25.89
N ASN A 21 -2.34 -1.41 26.78
CA ASN A 21 -1.49 -2.24 27.63
C ASN A 21 -0.61 -3.23 26.83
N PHE A 22 0.00 -2.74 25.74
CA PHE A 22 0.93 -3.51 24.93
C PHE A 22 2.26 -3.69 25.69
N VAL A 23 2.78 -4.91 25.70
CA VAL A 23 4.11 -5.21 26.25
C VAL A 23 5.03 -5.56 25.09
N GLU A 24 6.06 -4.74 24.92
CA GLU A 24 7.15 -4.97 23.97
C GLU A 24 8.25 -5.77 24.66
N ASN A 25 8.61 -6.92 24.11
CA ASN A 25 9.72 -7.74 24.58
C ASN A 25 10.94 -7.51 23.69
N ILE A 26 11.98 -6.89 24.24
CA ILE A 26 13.17 -6.50 23.49
C ILE A 26 14.34 -7.39 23.95
N PRO A 27 14.92 -8.21 23.07
CA PRO A 27 16.06 -9.08 23.42
C PRO A 27 17.33 -8.25 23.59
N ILE A 28 18.18 -8.68 24.50
CA ILE A 28 19.55 -8.17 24.71
C ILE A 28 20.52 -9.20 24.13
N TYR A 29 21.38 -8.79 23.23
CA TYR A 29 22.40 -9.65 22.64
C TYR A 29 23.83 -9.20 22.99
N ASP A 30 24.75 -10.15 23.08
CA ASP A 30 26.18 -9.94 22.94
C ASP A 30 26.67 -10.73 21.74
N GLY A 31 26.88 -10.04 20.62
CA GLY A 31 27.09 -10.65 19.33
C GLY A 31 25.87 -11.50 18.93
N TRP A 32 26.04 -12.82 18.86
CA TRP A 32 24.96 -13.77 18.53
C TRP A 32 24.33 -14.45 19.78
N ASN A 33 24.79 -14.12 20.97
CA ASN A 33 24.30 -14.75 22.21
C ASN A 33 23.17 -13.89 22.81
N LEU A 34 22.00 -14.50 22.98
CA LEU A 34 20.90 -13.88 23.74
C LEU A 34 21.30 -13.90 25.23
N LEU A 35 21.39 -12.71 25.82
CA LEU A 35 21.70 -12.55 27.26
C LEU A 35 20.42 -12.49 28.09
N ASP A 36 19.45 -11.69 27.69
CA ASP A 36 18.21 -11.45 28.44
C ASP A 36 17.11 -10.87 27.52
N VAL A 37 15.90 -10.68 28.06
CA VAL A 37 14.78 -10.04 27.38
C VAL A 37 14.15 -8.99 28.30
N VAL A 38 14.14 -7.73 27.87
CA VAL A 38 13.50 -6.64 28.59
C VAL A 38 12.07 -6.43 28.14
N SER A 39 11.15 -6.37 29.09
CA SER A 39 9.74 -6.08 28.83
C SER A 39 9.44 -4.59 29.09
N VAL A 40 8.98 -3.87 28.06
CA VAL A 40 8.59 -2.47 28.12
C VAL A 40 7.08 -2.36 27.97
N SER A 41 6.41 -1.75 28.95
CA SER A 41 4.96 -1.59 28.95
C SER A 41 4.55 -0.25 28.35
N HIS A 42 3.66 -0.30 27.35
CA HIS A 42 3.06 0.86 26.69
C HIS A 42 1.58 0.95 27.03
N LYS A 43 1.11 2.11 27.53
CA LYS A 43 -0.33 2.31 27.88
C LYS A 43 -1.26 2.22 26.67
N SER A 44 -0.83 2.81 25.54
CA SER A 44 -1.60 2.85 24.32
C SER A 44 -0.70 3.16 23.12
N THR A 45 -0.66 2.28 22.13
CA THR A 45 0.13 2.41 20.93
C THR A 45 -0.73 2.19 19.69
N ARG A 46 -0.26 2.64 18.52
CA ARG A 46 -0.89 2.33 17.22
C ARG A 46 -0.64 0.87 16.85
N ILE A 47 -1.59 0.30 16.12
CA ILE A 47 -1.43 -1.03 15.52
C ILE A 47 -0.48 -0.92 14.33
N ALA A 48 0.47 -1.84 14.25
CA ALA A 48 1.37 -1.95 13.09
C ALA A 48 0.58 -2.11 11.78
N PHE A 49 1.08 -1.53 10.70
CA PHE A 49 0.49 -1.54 9.36
C PHE A 49 -0.97 -1.06 9.30
N SER A 50 -1.35 -0.15 10.21
CA SER A 50 -2.68 0.42 10.28
C SER A 50 -2.60 1.95 10.13
N PRO A 51 -2.70 2.48 8.90
CA PRO A 51 -2.67 3.91 8.67
C PRO A 51 -3.92 4.59 9.21
N ASP A 52 -3.78 5.82 9.72
CA ASP A 52 -4.91 6.59 10.23
C ASP A 52 -5.84 7.09 9.09
N PHE A 53 -5.33 7.20 7.87
CA PHE A 53 -6.09 7.69 6.71
C PHE A 53 -5.79 6.92 5.43
N LEU A 54 -6.85 6.52 4.75
CA LEU A 54 -6.84 5.90 3.42
C LEU A 54 -7.81 6.65 2.51
N LEU A 55 -7.40 6.92 1.29
CA LEU A 55 -8.28 7.47 0.26
C LEU A 55 -8.10 6.68 -1.04
N ASN A 56 -9.20 6.21 -1.59
CA ASN A 56 -9.26 5.62 -2.91
C ASN A 56 -10.18 6.46 -3.79
N ASN A 57 -9.75 6.70 -5.01
CA ASN A 57 -10.48 7.49 -5.98
C ASN A 57 -10.39 6.84 -7.35
N ARG A 58 -11.51 6.81 -8.09
CA ARG A 58 -11.58 6.32 -9.46
C ARG A 58 -12.43 7.23 -10.32
N PHE A 59 -11.83 7.79 -11.35
CA PHE A 59 -12.52 8.44 -12.44
C PHE A 59 -12.60 7.47 -13.61
N ALA A 60 -13.79 7.22 -14.13
CA ALA A 60 -13.98 6.38 -15.31
C ALA A 60 -14.81 7.10 -16.37
N PHE A 61 -14.34 7.00 -17.58
CA PHE A 61 -14.97 7.54 -18.78
C PHE A 61 -15.24 6.40 -19.75
N THR A 62 -16.46 6.31 -20.29
CA THR A 62 -16.84 5.27 -21.24
C THR A 62 -17.62 5.89 -22.40
N TYR A 63 -17.15 5.72 -23.64
CA TYR A 63 -17.79 6.25 -24.81
C TYR A 63 -17.53 5.38 -26.05
N GLN A 64 -18.58 4.92 -26.72
CA GLN A 64 -18.52 4.17 -27.98
C GLN A 64 -17.48 3.04 -28.01
N GLY A 65 -17.43 2.23 -26.94
CA GLY A 65 -16.48 1.12 -26.82
C GLY A 65 -15.11 1.51 -26.28
N PHE A 66 -14.80 2.80 -26.15
CA PHE A 66 -13.62 3.28 -25.46
C PHE A 66 -13.89 3.42 -23.98
N GLU A 67 -12.96 2.95 -23.16
CA GLU A 67 -12.94 3.12 -21.72
C GLU A 67 -11.58 3.68 -21.27
N ALA A 68 -11.62 4.70 -20.42
CA ALA A 68 -10.46 5.22 -19.71
C ALA A 68 -10.79 5.32 -18.23
N ALA A 69 -9.92 4.79 -17.37
CA ALA A 69 -10.10 4.88 -15.92
C ALA A 69 -8.79 5.23 -15.23
N LEU A 70 -8.82 6.33 -14.46
CA LEU A 70 -7.75 6.72 -13.56
C LEU A 70 -8.12 6.30 -12.14
N GLN A 71 -7.31 5.43 -11.55
CA GLN A 71 -7.43 4.97 -10.18
C GLN A 71 -6.28 5.54 -9.36
N SER A 72 -6.60 6.21 -8.25
CA SER A 72 -5.60 6.78 -7.36
C SER A 72 -5.84 6.33 -5.94
N GLN A 73 -4.76 6.04 -5.23
CA GLN A 73 -4.75 5.64 -3.83
C GLN A 73 -3.78 6.49 -3.03
N PHE A 74 -4.27 7.03 -1.93
CA PHE A 74 -3.44 7.63 -0.89
C PHE A 74 -3.45 6.72 0.34
N VAL A 75 -2.28 6.45 0.87
CA VAL A 75 -2.08 5.71 2.13
C VAL A 75 -1.29 6.59 3.08
N GLY A 76 -1.82 6.81 4.28
CA GLY A 76 -1.13 7.55 5.33
C GLY A 76 0.06 6.80 5.90
N LYS A 77 0.91 7.51 6.65
CA LYS A 77 2.05 6.94 7.38
C LYS A 77 1.63 5.75 8.25
N GLN A 78 2.47 4.73 8.32
CA GLN A 78 2.25 3.52 9.09
C GLN A 78 3.47 3.21 9.96
N TYR A 79 3.24 2.65 11.16
CA TYR A 79 4.30 2.06 11.98
C TYR A 79 4.48 0.59 11.60
N MET A 80 5.70 0.09 11.57
CA MET A 80 5.97 -1.32 11.27
C MET A 80 5.94 -2.19 12.53
N THR A 81 5.93 -1.57 13.73
CA THR A 81 5.84 -2.28 15.02
C THR A 81 4.70 -1.72 15.87
N ASN A 82 4.17 -2.55 16.75
CA ASN A 82 3.15 -2.13 17.72
C ASN A 82 3.71 -1.26 18.86
N ALA A 83 5.03 -1.06 18.92
CA ALA A 83 5.68 -0.18 19.90
C ALA A 83 5.64 1.31 19.51
N GLU A 84 5.14 1.63 18.30
CA GLU A 84 5.03 3.01 17.79
C GLU A 84 6.42 3.72 17.74
N VAL A 85 7.44 2.98 17.26
CA VAL A 85 8.81 3.49 17.12
C VAL A 85 8.89 4.37 15.88
N GLU A 86 9.28 5.63 16.04
CA GLU A 86 9.28 6.63 14.97
C GLU A 86 10.29 6.33 13.85
N ALA A 87 11.40 5.68 14.18
CA ALA A 87 12.42 5.25 13.21
C ALA A 87 11.96 4.04 12.36
N LEU A 88 10.91 3.33 12.79
CA LEU A 88 10.42 2.10 12.15
C LEU A 88 9.04 2.34 11.50
N THR A 89 9.02 3.18 10.48
CA THR A 89 7.79 3.59 9.80
C THR A 89 7.88 3.42 8.30
N LEU A 90 6.73 3.27 7.67
CA LEU A 90 6.52 3.44 6.23
C LEU A 90 5.95 4.83 6.00
N ASP A 91 6.53 5.56 5.06
CA ASP A 91 6.05 6.88 4.69
C ASP A 91 4.70 6.82 3.99
N LYS A 92 3.97 7.95 4.02
CA LYS A 92 2.76 8.11 3.24
C LYS A 92 3.08 8.13 1.76
N TYR A 93 2.19 7.60 0.94
CA TYR A 93 2.35 7.63 -0.51
C TYR A 93 1.03 7.89 -1.24
N PHE A 94 1.15 8.34 -2.49
CA PHE A 94 0.04 8.53 -3.41
C PHE A 94 0.39 7.94 -4.77
N VAL A 95 -0.27 6.85 -5.14
CA VAL A 95 -0.03 6.15 -6.40
C VAL A 95 -1.27 6.20 -7.28
N SER A 96 -1.06 6.32 -8.60
CA SER A 96 -2.12 6.36 -9.60
C SER A 96 -1.85 5.39 -10.73
N ASN A 97 -2.91 4.69 -11.16
CA ASN A 97 -2.89 3.77 -12.30
C ASN A 97 -3.88 4.24 -13.36
N LEU A 98 -3.47 4.16 -14.63
CA LEU A 98 -4.31 4.49 -15.77
C LEU A 98 -4.65 3.22 -16.56
N ASN A 99 -5.93 2.96 -16.74
CA ASN A 99 -6.44 1.91 -17.61
C ASN A 99 -7.08 2.51 -18.85
N LEU A 100 -6.69 2.03 -20.02
CA LEU A 100 -7.29 2.38 -21.29
C LEU A 100 -7.73 1.09 -21.98
N ALA A 101 -8.94 1.05 -22.50
CA ALA A 101 -9.44 -0.10 -23.25
C ALA A 101 -10.32 0.34 -24.41
N TYR A 102 -10.32 -0.46 -25.47
CA TYR A 102 -11.22 -0.30 -26.59
C TYR A 102 -11.86 -1.64 -26.97
N THR A 103 -13.19 -1.68 -26.94
CA THR A 103 -13.99 -2.85 -27.27
C THR A 103 -14.70 -2.63 -28.60
N PHE A 104 -14.49 -3.54 -29.55
CA PHE A 104 -15.19 -3.58 -30.84
C PHE A 104 -15.82 -4.94 -31.09
N LYS A 105 -16.79 -5.00 -31.99
CA LYS A 105 -17.63 -6.18 -32.27
C LYS A 105 -17.47 -6.65 -33.71
N PRO A 106 -16.48 -7.51 -34.01
CA PRO A 106 -16.34 -8.12 -35.31
C PRO A 106 -17.45 -9.15 -35.49
N ARG A 107 -18.29 -8.97 -36.52
CA ARG A 107 -19.63 -9.59 -36.69
C ARG A 107 -19.67 -11.08 -37.12
N LYS A 108 -18.59 -11.88 -37.08
CA LYS A 108 -18.64 -13.24 -37.60
C LYS A 108 -18.52 -14.33 -36.55
N VAL A 109 -17.34 -14.63 -36.10
CA VAL A 109 -17.04 -15.73 -35.14
C VAL A 109 -16.85 -15.21 -33.73
N VAL A 110 -16.18 -14.07 -33.57
CA VAL A 110 -15.91 -13.42 -32.30
C VAL A 110 -16.95 -12.32 -32.06
N LYS A 111 -17.66 -12.38 -30.95
CA LYS A 111 -18.67 -11.39 -30.58
C LYS A 111 -18.09 -10.05 -30.17
N GLU A 112 -17.01 -10.11 -29.39
CA GLU A 112 -16.32 -8.91 -28.89
C GLU A 112 -14.82 -9.15 -28.83
N VAL A 113 -14.04 -8.11 -29.14
CA VAL A 113 -12.60 -8.04 -28.91
C VAL A 113 -12.33 -6.79 -28.12
N THR A 114 -11.63 -6.93 -27.00
CA THR A 114 -11.16 -5.81 -26.19
C THR A 114 -9.64 -5.75 -26.21
N LEU A 115 -9.11 -4.62 -26.61
CA LEU A 115 -7.68 -4.29 -26.50
C LEU A 115 -7.53 -3.35 -25.32
N GLY A 116 -6.61 -3.64 -24.39
CA GLY A 116 -6.41 -2.80 -23.23
C GLY A 116 -4.95 -2.61 -22.90
N VAL A 117 -4.67 -1.47 -22.26
CA VAL A 117 -3.37 -1.08 -21.72
C VAL A 117 -3.58 -0.55 -20.31
N THR A 118 -2.77 -1.04 -19.38
CA THR A 118 -2.70 -0.51 -18.02
C THR A 118 -1.31 0.08 -17.78
N VAL A 119 -1.27 1.33 -17.37
CA VAL A 119 -0.05 1.98 -16.88
C VAL A 119 -0.16 2.01 -15.36
N TYR A 120 0.68 1.22 -14.70
CA TYR A 120 0.81 1.22 -13.25
C TYR A 120 1.78 2.30 -12.81
N ASN A 121 1.51 2.89 -11.65
CA ASN A 121 2.33 3.96 -11.07
C ASN A 121 2.62 5.06 -12.12
N LEU A 122 1.56 5.68 -12.62
CA LEU A 122 1.59 6.63 -13.73
C LEU A 122 2.58 7.80 -13.51
N PHE A 123 2.76 8.23 -12.27
CA PHE A 123 3.58 9.38 -11.91
C PHE A 123 4.98 8.99 -11.40
N ASN A 124 5.32 7.70 -11.47
CA ASN A 124 6.60 7.15 -11.02
C ASN A 124 6.92 7.50 -9.56
N GLU A 125 5.93 7.37 -8.68
CA GLU A 125 6.12 7.56 -7.24
C GLU A 125 7.08 6.49 -6.70
N GLU A 126 8.09 6.91 -5.96
CA GLU A 126 8.99 6.00 -5.24
C GLU A 126 8.41 5.79 -3.85
N TYR A 127 7.98 4.56 -3.55
CA TYR A 127 7.34 4.25 -2.28
C TYR A 127 7.54 2.81 -1.85
N GLU A 128 7.38 2.58 -0.55
CA GLU A 128 7.30 1.27 0.06
C GLU A 128 5.91 1.06 0.67
N ASN A 129 5.31 -0.09 0.38
CA ASN A 129 4.00 -0.46 0.95
C ASN A 129 4.10 -1.51 2.05
N ASN A 130 5.28 -2.08 2.25
CA ASN A 130 5.56 -3.10 3.24
C ASN A 130 7.02 -3.06 3.68
N GLY A 131 7.32 -3.74 4.80
CA GLY A 131 8.65 -3.85 5.34
C GLY A 131 8.67 -4.81 6.53
N TRP A 132 9.84 -5.00 7.10
CA TRP A 132 10.03 -5.65 8.38
C TRP A 132 10.79 -4.73 9.32
N ALA A 133 10.56 -4.87 10.61
CA ALA A 133 11.25 -4.11 11.62
C ALA A 133 11.50 -4.96 12.87
N SER A 134 12.61 -4.68 13.53
CA SER A 134 12.97 -5.31 14.79
C SER A 134 13.69 -4.33 15.70
N SER A 135 13.60 -4.55 17.01
CA SER A 135 14.34 -3.82 18.02
C SER A 135 15.09 -4.79 18.90
N SER A 136 16.32 -4.46 19.25
CA SER A 136 17.15 -5.19 20.20
C SER A 136 18.01 -4.22 21.02
N TYR A 137 18.65 -4.75 22.06
CA TYR A 137 19.73 -4.06 22.78
C TYR A 137 21.06 -4.77 22.53
N ASP A 138 22.15 -4.01 22.48
CA ASP A 138 23.52 -4.53 22.44
C ASP A 138 24.15 -4.44 23.82
N LYS A 139 24.47 -5.62 24.41
CA LYS A 139 25.12 -5.85 25.70
C LYS A 139 24.39 -5.31 26.93
N ASP A 140 23.77 -4.15 26.82
CA ASP A 140 23.01 -3.54 27.90
C ASP A 140 21.82 -2.72 27.37
N VAL A 141 20.93 -2.26 28.26
CA VAL A 141 19.70 -1.52 27.92
C VAL A 141 19.95 -0.09 27.44
N ASN A 142 21.18 0.37 27.36
CA ASN A 142 21.52 1.74 26.90
C ASN A 142 21.75 1.80 25.39
N HIS A 143 21.97 0.66 24.75
CA HIS A 143 22.29 0.57 23.33
C HIS A 143 21.15 -0.09 22.55
N ARG A 144 20.03 0.60 22.40
CA ARG A 144 18.91 0.15 21.58
C ARG A 144 19.28 0.25 20.10
N ILE A 145 19.07 -0.84 19.37
CA ILE A 145 19.24 -0.95 17.92
C ILE A 145 17.87 -1.21 17.30
N ASP A 146 17.40 -0.26 16.49
CA ASP A 146 16.19 -0.41 15.69
C ASP A 146 16.61 -0.68 14.24
N SER A 147 16.17 -1.81 13.70
CA SER A 147 16.51 -2.26 12.34
C SER A 147 15.25 -2.40 11.52
N ALA A 148 15.31 -1.97 10.26
CA ALA A 148 14.22 -2.10 9.31
C ALA A 148 14.73 -2.50 7.94
N GLY A 149 13.90 -3.22 7.20
CA GLY A 149 14.06 -3.45 5.77
C GLY A 149 12.76 -3.11 5.06
N TYR A 150 12.86 -2.49 3.89
CA TYR A 150 11.73 -1.93 3.14
C TYR A 150 11.53 -2.69 1.83
N ALA A 151 10.28 -2.92 1.46
CA ALA A 151 9.90 -3.51 0.19
C ALA A 151 9.52 -2.40 -0.81
N ALA A 152 10.51 -1.95 -1.58
CA ALA A 152 10.30 -0.96 -2.63
C ALA A 152 9.35 -1.48 -3.69
N GLN A 153 8.44 -0.62 -4.13
CA GLN A 153 7.49 -0.92 -5.18
C GLN A 153 8.04 -0.53 -6.54
N ALA A 154 7.52 -1.19 -7.59
CA ALA A 154 7.93 -0.90 -8.96
C ALA A 154 7.57 0.54 -9.37
N GLY A 155 8.48 1.20 -10.07
CA GLY A 155 8.21 2.44 -10.76
C GLY A 155 7.16 2.27 -11.87
N THR A 156 7.02 3.25 -12.73
CA THR A 156 6.07 3.18 -13.85
C THR A 156 6.31 1.94 -14.70
N ASN A 157 5.26 1.14 -14.89
CA ASN A 157 5.30 -0.03 -15.78
C ASN A 157 4.00 -0.14 -16.56
N VAL A 158 4.06 -0.84 -17.70
CA VAL A 158 2.96 -0.93 -18.66
C VAL A 158 2.65 -2.38 -18.96
N MET A 159 1.36 -2.72 -18.94
CA MET A 159 0.84 -4.03 -19.32
C MET A 159 -0.22 -3.89 -20.41
N GLY A 160 -0.05 -4.62 -21.51
CA GLY A 160 -1.07 -4.78 -22.55
C GLY A 160 -1.86 -6.06 -22.36
N HIS A 161 -3.16 -6.05 -22.71
CA HIS A 161 -3.99 -7.25 -22.72
C HIS A 161 -4.95 -7.27 -23.89
N VAL A 162 -5.29 -8.48 -24.33
CA VAL A 162 -6.30 -8.71 -25.36
C VAL A 162 -7.30 -9.74 -24.84
N SER A 163 -8.59 -9.44 -24.95
CA SER A 163 -9.69 -10.34 -24.57
C SER A 163 -10.58 -10.63 -25.75
N PHE A 164 -10.98 -11.90 -25.90
CA PHE A 164 -11.91 -12.36 -26.92
C PHE A 164 -13.15 -12.96 -26.26
N ARG A 165 -14.33 -12.59 -26.75
CA ARG A 165 -15.62 -13.19 -26.37
C ARG A 165 -16.25 -13.83 -27.60
N PHE A 166 -16.54 -15.13 -27.51
CA PHE A 166 -17.17 -15.94 -28.56
C PHE A 166 -18.67 -16.07 -28.37
#